data_de35f758e00020c7e9299913a827c942
#
_entry.id   de35f758e00020c7e9299913a827c942
#
_cell.length_a   1.000
_cell.length_b   1.000
_cell.length_c   1.000
_cell.angle_alpha   90.00
_cell.angle_beta   90.00
_cell.angle_gamma   90.00
#
_symmetry.space_group_name_H-M   'P 1'
#
loop_
_entity.id
_entity.type
_entity.pdbx_description
1 polymer ?
#
loop_
_entity_poly.entity_id
_entity_poly.type
_entity_poly.pdbx_seq_one_letter_code
_entity_poly.pdbx_strand_id
1 'polypeptide(L)' 'METEDKIVVVKTYDTPVVAGIAKSKLDAYGIPCFLSEENMGSLYPFSNAGFSGIRLHVFEKDKERAKEILEEEQ' A
#
# COMPACT_ATOMS: atom_id res chain seq x y z
N MET A 1 -0.35 -23.69 -4.84
CA MET A 1 -0.38 -23.44 -4.76
C MET A 1 -0.73 -22.76 -4.42
N GLU A 2 -0.67 -22.31 -4.29
CA GLU A 2 -0.96 -21.84 -4.03
C GLU A 2 -1.48 -20.72 -3.52
N THR A 3 -2.01 -20.57 -2.91
CA THR A 3 -2.68 -19.59 -2.36
C THR A 3 -1.84 -18.71 -1.68
N GLU A 4 -0.74 -18.95 -1.44
CA GLU A 4 0.04 -18.09 -0.76
C GLU A 4 0.33 -16.94 -1.54
N ASP A 5 0.00 -16.86 -2.75
CA ASP A 5 0.27 -15.69 -3.50
C ASP A 5 -0.86 -14.70 -3.43
N LYS A 6 -1.77 -14.84 -2.54
CA LYS A 6 -2.82 -13.90 -2.45
C LYS A 6 -2.30 -12.55 -2.10
N ILE A 7 -2.81 -11.51 -2.70
CA ILE A 7 -2.40 -10.16 -2.42
C ILE A 7 -3.42 -9.43 -1.58
N VAL A 8 -2.99 -8.75 -0.57
CA VAL A 8 -3.91 -8.05 0.32
C VAL A 8 -3.44 -6.65 0.58
N VAL A 9 -4.32 -5.79 1.03
CA VAL A 9 -3.99 -4.41 1.31
C VAL A 9 -3.52 -4.34 2.74
N VAL A 10 -2.39 -3.74 2.98
CA VAL A 10 -1.90 -3.68 4.34
C VAL A 10 -2.16 -2.30 4.91
N LYS A 11 -2.27 -1.30 4.13
CA LYS A 11 -2.56 0.02 4.64
C LYS A 11 -2.94 0.96 3.53
N THR A 12 -3.64 2.02 3.85
CA THR A 12 -4.06 2.99 2.86
C THR A 12 -3.53 4.35 3.27
N TYR A 13 -3.05 5.10 2.34
CA TYR A 13 -2.49 6.40 2.63
C TYR A 13 -3.20 7.49 1.88
N ASP A 14 -3.15 8.70 2.40
CA ASP A 14 -3.79 9.80 1.76
C ASP A 14 -2.94 10.47 0.74
N THR A 15 -1.68 10.39 0.79
CA THR A 15 -0.86 11.09 -0.18
C THR A 15 0.16 10.19 -0.80
N PRO A 16 0.54 10.46 -2.00
CA PRO A 16 1.50 9.64 -2.68
C PRO A 16 2.86 9.68 -2.01
N VAL A 17 3.18 10.79 -1.41
CA VAL A 17 4.47 10.89 -0.80
C VAL A 17 4.59 9.95 0.37
N VAL A 18 3.61 9.93 1.24
CA VAL A 18 3.68 9.07 2.38
C VAL A 18 3.61 7.61 1.92
N ALA A 19 2.77 7.35 0.93
CA ALA A 19 2.66 5.99 0.44
C ALA A 19 3.99 5.53 -0.14
N GLY A 20 4.66 6.43 -0.82
CA GLY A 20 5.93 6.05 -1.41
C GLY A 20 6.98 5.76 -0.36
N ILE A 21 6.95 6.50 0.73
CA ILE A 21 7.91 6.27 1.77
C ILE A 21 7.66 4.90 2.37
N ALA A 22 6.39 4.56 2.59
CA ALA A 22 6.09 3.28 3.17
C ALA A 22 6.56 2.17 2.23
N LYS A 23 6.32 2.33 0.94
CA LYS A 23 6.72 1.32 0.04
C LYS A 23 8.23 1.16 0.05
N SER A 24 8.94 2.26 0.08
CA SER A 24 10.37 2.18 0.06
C SER A 24 10.88 1.45 1.27
N LYS A 25 10.19 1.63 2.39
CA LYS A 25 10.62 0.99 3.55
C LYS A 25 10.47 -0.49 3.41
N LEU A 26 9.36 -0.96 2.89
CA LEU A 26 9.18 -2.38 2.74
C LEU A 26 10.15 -2.93 1.69
N ASP A 27 10.44 -2.15 0.67
CA ASP A 27 11.37 -2.60 -0.33
C ASP A 27 12.73 -2.81 0.32
N ALA A 28 13.09 -1.94 1.23
CA ALA A 28 14.39 -2.05 1.87
C ALA A 28 14.49 -3.32 2.71
N TYR A 29 13.36 -3.83 3.16
CA TYR A 29 13.39 -5.03 3.94
C TYR A 29 13.17 -6.24 3.04
N GLY A 30 13.12 -6.03 1.77
CA GLY A 30 12.93 -7.15 0.87
C GLY A 30 11.53 -7.68 0.78
N ILE A 31 10.54 -6.91 1.13
CA ILE A 31 9.18 -7.37 1.06
C ILE A 31 8.53 -6.88 -0.21
N PRO A 32 8.09 -7.75 -1.08
CA PRO A 32 7.47 -7.32 -2.33
C PRO A 32 6.19 -6.57 -2.03
N CYS A 33 6.02 -5.42 -2.64
CA CYS A 33 4.82 -4.65 -2.40
C CYS A 33 4.56 -3.72 -3.56
N PHE A 34 3.38 -3.19 -3.67
CA PHE A 34 3.13 -2.23 -4.71
C PHE A 34 1.96 -1.33 -4.31
N LEU A 35 1.86 -0.18 -4.91
CA LEU A 35 0.82 0.78 -4.58
C LEU A 35 -0.22 0.84 -5.68
N SER A 36 -1.44 1.08 -5.34
CA SER A 36 -2.45 1.20 -6.37
C SER A 36 -3.37 2.33 -5.96
N GLU A 37 -3.83 3.13 -6.85
CA GLU A 37 -4.67 4.18 -6.51
C GLU A 37 -6.03 3.82 -6.73
N GLU A 38 -6.87 4.06 -5.85
CA GLU A 38 -8.11 3.67 -5.98
C GLU A 38 -8.78 4.40 -6.85
N ASN A 39 -8.73 5.49 -7.02
CA ASN A 39 -9.49 6.10 -7.71
C ASN A 39 -9.21 6.42 -8.89
N MET A 40 -8.96 6.24 -9.53
CA MET A 40 -8.79 6.52 -10.65
C MET A 40 -9.42 7.68 -10.81
N GLY A 41 -9.75 8.16 -10.02
CA GLY A 41 -10.38 9.22 -10.16
C GLY A 41 -10.12 9.90 -11.23
N SER A 42 -9.45 9.49 -11.88
CA SER A 42 -9.20 10.12 -12.95
C SER A 42 -10.39 10.70 -13.44
N LEU A 43 -11.43 10.19 -13.26
CA LEU A 43 -12.53 10.72 -13.75
C LEU A 43 -12.98 11.80 -12.99
N TYR A 44 -12.64 12.06 -11.96
CA TYR A 44 -13.12 13.03 -11.18
C TYR A 44 -12.14 13.94 -10.81
N PRO A 45 -11.92 14.80 -11.51
CA PRO A 45 -10.97 15.75 -11.22
C PRO A 45 -11.20 16.32 -9.91
N PHE A 46 -12.37 16.65 -9.63
CA PHE A 46 -12.45 17.27 -8.43
C PHE A 46 -12.59 16.36 -7.39
N SER A 47 -12.41 15.37 -7.62
CA SER A 47 -12.59 14.53 -6.65
C SER A 47 -11.86 14.70 -5.48
N ASN A 48 -11.36 15.67 -5.29
CA ASN A 48 -10.69 15.79 -4.15
C ASN A 48 -11.35 15.00 -3.20
N ALA A 49 -12.44 15.01 -3.29
CA ALA A 49 -13.07 14.34 -2.34
C ALA A 49 -12.86 12.99 -2.58
N GLY A 50 -12.88 12.66 -3.65
CA GLY A 50 -12.87 11.36 -3.81
C GLY A 50 -11.62 10.80 -3.64
N PHE A 51 -10.67 11.53 -3.44
CA PHE A 51 -9.52 11.01 -3.35
C PHE A 51 -9.48 9.95 -2.50
N SER A 52 -9.47 8.87 -2.79
CA SER A 52 -9.46 7.91 -1.95
C SER A 52 -8.29 7.45 -1.41
N GLY A 53 -7.39 7.57 -1.87
CA GLY A 53 -6.30 7.07 -1.26
C GLY A 53 -5.53 6.09 -2.01
N ILE A 54 -4.35 5.81 -1.56
CA ILE A 54 -3.49 4.89 -2.22
C ILE A 54 -3.33 3.68 -1.37
N ARG A 55 -3.54 2.52 -1.92
CA ARG A 55 -3.45 1.31 -1.14
C ARG A 55 -2.13 0.63 -1.31
N LEU A 56 -1.57 0.17 -0.23
CA LEU A 56 -0.29 -0.51 -0.27
C LEU A 56 -0.58 -1.99 -0.17
N HIS A 57 -0.18 -2.75 -1.16
CA HIS A 57 -0.46 -4.17 -1.20
C HIS A 57 0.76 -5.03 -1.00
N VAL A 58 0.59 -6.16 -0.36
CA VAL A 58 1.69 -7.11 -0.17
C VAL A 58 1.07 -8.48 -0.29
N PHE A 59 1.86 -9.50 -0.27
CA PHE A 59 1.35 -10.86 -0.33
C PHE A 59 0.84 -11.15 1.06
N GLU A 60 -0.19 -11.92 1.14
CA GLU A 60 -0.77 -12.22 2.43
C GLU A 60 0.26 -12.79 3.38
N LYS A 61 1.16 -13.60 2.93
CA LYS A 61 2.12 -14.19 3.82
C LYS A 61 3.04 -13.15 4.44
N ASP A 62 3.15 -11.99 3.84
CA ASP A 62 4.01 -10.98 4.39
C ASP A 62 3.23 -9.92 5.15
N LYS A 63 1.95 -10.04 5.21
CA LYS A 63 1.15 -9.02 5.82
C LYS A 63 1.57 -8.62 7.23
N GLU A 64 1.72 -9.57 8.09
CA GLU A 64 2.08 -9.23 9.43
C GLU A 64 3.43 -8.60 9.53
N ARG A 65 4.37 -9.08 8.77
CA ARG A 65 5.67 -8.52 8.87
C ARG A 65 5.64 -7.12 8.33
N ALA A 66 4.92 -6.88 7.26
CA ALA A 66 4.84 -5.55 6.69
C ALA A 66 4.22 -4.60 7.69
N LYS A 67 3.22 -5.05 8.42
CA LYS A 67 2.60 -4.17 9.37
C LYS A 67 3.59 -3.83 10.47
N GLU A 68 4.36 -4.76 10.91
CA GLU A 68 5.30 -4.49 11.94
C GLU A 68 6.33 -3.47 11.47
N ILE A 69 6.81 -3.62 10.29
CA ILE A 69 7.80 -2.71 9.79
C ILE A 69 7.24 -1.31 9.69
N LEU A 70 6.02 -1.20 9.21
CA LEU A 70 5.44 0.11 9.05
C LEU A 70 5.15 0.75 10.39
N GLU A 71 4.80 -0.06 11.35
CA GLU A 71 4.52 0.52 12.62
C GLU A 71 5.76 0.96 13.33
N GLU A 72 6.84 0.29 13.12
CA GLU A 72 7.98 0.67 13.75
C GLU A 72 8.36 2.00 13.34
N GLU A 73 7.92 2.48 12.28
CA GLU A 73 8.26 3.67 11.82
C GLU A 73 7.70 4.73 12.59
N GLN A 74 6.77 4.59 13.22
CA GLN A 74 6.14 5.60 13.90
C GLN A 74 6.85 6.20 14.75
#